data_df5b68db76482d1af50c92d23545c918
#
_entry.id   df5b68db76482d1af50c92d23545c918
#
_cell.length_a   1.000
_cell.length_b   1.000
_cell.length_c   1.000
_cell.angle_alpha   90.00
_cell.angle_beta   90.00
_cell.angle_gamma   90.00
#
_symmetry.space_group_name_H-M   'P 1'
#
loop_
_entity.id
_entity.type
_entity.pdbx_description
1 polymer ?
#
loop_
_entity_poly.entity_id
_entity_poly.type
_entity_poly.pdbx_seq_one_letter_code
_entity_poly.pdbx_strand_id
1 'polypeptide(L)'
;MTVKSSPRTTRLRERRSVREAIRPIEELARGSQHLFTAHLELTGHQGERVTVPRFLFAGPGSADASFLRIGIFGGLHGDEEASVLGAITFLEHLHRDPELARGYELFVYPVCNPTGYADDTRWSRNGVDLNRQFWRDSAEPEIVLLERQLVNLAFDGIVALHSDDTSGGLYGFVKGHALTRHVLEPALARAEAVLPRNYDKSIDNFQANEGIIDTGYAGVLSAPPAQHPRPLEIVFETPQLSPMNLQVEAHRLALEEILLRFRAVISEAQSI
;
A
#
# COMPACT_ATOMS: atom_id res chain seq x y z
N MET A 1 -28.34 -41.81 -25.55
CA MET A 1 -27.14 -41.04 -25.89
C MET A 1 -26.64 -40.38 -24.59
N THR A 2 -25.59 -40.96 -24.03
CA THR A 2 -25.02 -40.49 -22.73
C THR A 2 -23.90 -39.50 -23.03
N VAL A 3 -24.10 -38.25 -22.69
CA VAL A 3 -23.08 -37.23 -22.85
C VAL A 3 -22.02 -37.42 -21.75
N LYS A 4 -20.81 -37.84 -22.15
CA LYS A 4 -19.64 -37.90 -21.25
C LYS A 4 -19.17 -36.49 -20.98
N SER A 5 -19.30 -36.02 -19.72
CA SER A 5 -18.67 -34.82 -19.25
C SER A 5 -17.15 -35.04 -19.19
N SER A 6 -16.43 -34.26 -19.97
CA SER A 6 -14.97 -34.19 -19.93
C SER A 6 -14.51 -33.62 -18.58
N PRO A 7 -13.50 -34.16 -17.90
CA PRO A 7 -12.99 -33.59 -16.65
C PRO A 7 -12.35 -32.23 -16.97
N ARG A 8 -12.83 -31.17 -16.31
CA ARG A 8 -12.13 -29.88 -16.25
C ARG A 8 -10.78 -30.13 -15.57
N THR A 9 -9.72 -30.11 -16.33
CA THR A 9 -8.34 -30.02 -15.81
C THR A 9 -8.21 -28.70 -15.09
N THR A 10 -8.29 -28.69 -13.76
CA THR A 10 -7.89 -27.58 -12.92
C THR A 10 -6.38 -27.43 -13.13
N ARG A 11 -5.95 -26.48 -13.98
CA ARG A 11 -4.55 -26.05 -13.97
C ARG A 11 -4.25 -25.57 -12.54
N LEU A 12 -3.36 -26.26 -11.86
CA LEU A 12 -2.74 -25.74 -10.64
C LEU A 12 -2.14 -24.39 -11.05
N ARG A 13 -2.68 -23.28 -10.54
CA ARG A 13 -2.04 -21.97 -10.69
C ARG A 13 -0.66 -22.08 -10.04
N GLU A 14 0.39 -21.74 -10.77
CA GLU A 14 1.73 -21.64 -10.19
C GLU A 14 1.67 -20.61 -9.05
N ARG A 15 2.21 -20.97 -7.90
CA ARG A 15 2.30 -20.06 -6.75
C ARG A 15 3.18 -18.88 -7.11
N ARG A 16 2.75 -17.67 -6.78
CA ARG A 16 3.59 -16.49 -6.94
C ARG A 16 4.74 -16.53 -5.93
N SER A 17 5.87 -16.00 -6.33
CA SER A 17 7.06 -15.95 -5.49
C SER A 17 7.29 -14.51 -4.99
N VAL A 18 7.17 -14.29 -3.68
CA VAL A 18 7.52 -13.01 -3.06
C VAL A 18 8.96 -12.62 -3.41
N ARG A 19 9.89 -13.59 -3.36
CA ARG A 19 11.31 -13.37 -3.68
C ARG A 19 11.50 -12.88 -5.11
N GLU A 20 10.77 -13.45 -6.07
CA GLU A 20 10.87 -13.02 -7.48
C GLU A 20 10.29 -11.62 -7.67
N ALA A 21 9.17 -11.31 -7.01
CA ALA A 21 8.56 -9.99 -7.09
C ALA A 21 9.48 -8.87 -6.57
N ILE A 22 10.17 -9.09 -5.44
CA ILE A 22 11.02 -8.05 -4.82
C ILE A 22 12.46 -8.05 -5.34
N ARG A 23 12.90 -9.09 -6.04
CA ARG A 23 14.29 -9.22 -6.53
C ARG A 23 14.81 -8.00 -7.28
N PRO A 24 14.05 -7.36 -8.20
CA PRO A 24 14.55 -6.18 -8.91
C PRO A 24 14.95 -5.05 -7.96
N ILE A 25 14.15 -4.81 -6.91
CA ILE A 25 14.43 -3.77 -5.90
C ILE A 25 15.59 -4.15 -4.99
N GLU A 26 15.71 -5.42 -4.61
CA GLU A 26 16.89 -5.89 -3.84
C GLU A 26 18.18 -5.73 -4.63
N GLU A 27 18.16 -5.95 -5.94
CA GLU A 27 19.32 -5.75 -6.83
C GLU A 27 19.70 -4.26 -6.92
N LEU A 28 18.72 -3.36 -7.09
CA LEU A 28 18.93 -1.92 -7.08
C LEU A 28 19.49 -1.42 -5.74
N ALA A 29 19.00 -1.95 -4.62
CA ALA A 29 19.43 -1.55 -3.28
C ALA A 29 20.90 -1.82 -3.01
N ARG A 30 21.50 -2.85 -3.62
CA ARG A 30 22.93 -3.18 -3.43
C ARG A 30 23.91 -2.08 -3.85
N GLY A 31 23.50 -1.24 -4.80
CA GLY A 31 24.35 -0.13 -5.30
C GLY A 31 23.80 1.26 -4.98
N SER A 32 22.67 1.35 -4.27
CA SER A 32 22.01 2.62 -4.00
C SER A 32 22.54 3.29 -2.73
N GLN A 33 22.65 4.62 -2.77
CA GLN A 33 22.91 5.44 -1.58
C GLN A 33 21.64 5.82 -0.83
N HIS A 34 20.48 5.60 -1.44
CA HIS A 34 19.16 6.02 -0.95
C HIS A 34 18.26 4.85 -0.55
N LEU A 35 18.45 3.68 -1.15
CA LEU A 35 17.58 2.52 -1.00
C LEU A 35 18.24 1.41 -0.20
N PHE A 36 17.61 0.98 0.89
CA PHE A 36 18.10 -0.04 1.81
C PHE A 36 17.06 -1.14 1.98
N THR A 37 17.51 -2.38 2.04
CA THR A 37 16.66 -3.56 2.22
C THR A 37 16.66 -4.01 3.68
N ALA A 38 15.49 -4.38 4.20
CA ALA A 38 15.32 -5.09 5.46
C ALA A 38 14.16 -6.08 5.36
N HIS A 39 14.28 -7.19 6.05
CA HIS A 39 13.18 -8.15 6.17
C HIS A 39 12.75 -8.21 7.63
N LEU A 40 11.42 -8.20 7.83
CA LEU A 40 10.84 -8.39 9.15
C LEU A 40 10.48 -9.87 9.28
N GLU A 41 10.93 -10.50 10.33
CA GLU A 41 10.71 -11.94 10.55
C GLU A 41 10.02 -12.18 11.89
N LEU A 42 9.06 -13.07 11.87
CA LEU A 42 8.41 -13.60 13.07
C LEU A 42 8.14 -15.08 12.87
N THR A 43 8.31 -15.85 13.93
CA THR A 43 7.83 -17.22 14.00
C THR A 43 6.46 -17.19 14.66
N GLY A 44 5.43 -17.63 13.94
CA GLY A 44 4.08 -17.72 14.45
C GLY A 44 3.92 -18.85 15.48
N HIS A 45 2.75 -18.94 16.06
CA HIS A 45 2.46 -19.87 17.17
C HIS A 45 2.57 -21.35 16.78
N GLN A 46 2.42 -21.68 15.50
CA GLN A 46 2.52 -23.05 14.99
C GLN A 46 3.93 -23.37 14.45
N GLY A 47 4.91 -22.47 14.69
CA GLY A 47 6.29 -22.64 14.24
C GLY A 47 6.53 -22.20 12.79
N GLU A 48 5.52 -21.65 12.11
CA GLU A 48 5.65 -21.08 10.77
C GLU A 48 6.48 -19.79 10.81
N ARG A 49 7.37 -19.67 9.85
CA ARG A 49 8.17 -18.44 9.67
C ARG A 49 7.50 -17.54 8.66
N VAL A 50 7.17 -16.32 9.07
CA VAL A 50 6.65 -15.27 8.21
C VAL A 50 7.74 -14.22 8.02
N THR A 51 7.96 -13.83 6.76
CA THR A 51 8.92 -12.80 6.38
C THR A 51 8.20 -11.73 5.57
N VAL A 52 8.11 -10.52 6.11
CA VAL A 52 7.55 -9.36 5.41
C VAL A 52 8.70 -8.51 4.89
N PRO A 53 8.85 -8.33 3.56
CA PRO A 53 9.89 -7.50 2.99
C PRO A 53 9.61 -6.02 3.31
N ARG A 54 10.66 -5.30 3.69
CA ARG A 54 10.65 -3.86 3.94
C ARG A 54 11.82 -3.21 3.24
N PHE A 55 11.54 -2.08 2.59
CA PHE A 55 12.55 -1.20 2.00
C PHE A 55 12.49 0.16 2.68
N LEU A 56 13.65 0.75 2.94
CA LEU A 56 13.78 2.14 3.35
C LEU A 56 14.34 2.93 2.17
N PHE A 57 13.63 3.95 1.73
CA PHE A 57 14.18 4.95 0.82
C PHE A 57 14.40 6.26 1.59
N ALA A 58 15.67 6.63 1.77
CA ALA A 58 16.06 7.89 2.39
C ALA A 58 16.25 8.95 1.29
N GLY A 59 15.30 9.85 1.16
CA GLY A 59 15.35 10.93 0.18
C GLY A 59 16.45 11.95 0.50
N PRO A 60 16.86 12.77 -0.49
CA PRO A 60 17.77 13.88 -0.25
C PRO A 60 17.21 14.85 0.80
N GLY A 61 18.08 15.43 1.62
CA GLY A 61 17.72 16.43 2.64
C GLY A 61 18.92 17.17 3.13
N SER A 62 18.70 18.26 3.88
CA SER A 62 19.77 18.93 4.62
C SER A 62 19.97 18.27 5.97
N ALA A 63 21.19 18.31 6.50
CA ALA A 63 21.53 17.72 7.82
C ALA A 63 20.69 18.29 8.98
N ASP A 64 20.14 19.50 8.82
CA ASP A 64 19.37 20.21 9.83
C ASP A 64 17.84 20.09 9.67
N ALA A 65 17.37 19.35 8.63
CA ALA A 65 15.95 19.18 8.36
C ALA A 65 15.40 17.90 9.01
N SER A 66 14.26 17.99 9.67
CA SER A 66 13.49 16.79 10.07
C SER A 66 12.87 16.16 8.84
N PHE A 67 13.10 14.84 8.68
CA PHE A 67 12.45 14.06 7.61
C PHE A 67 11.04 13.66 8.02
N LEU A 68 10.11 13.73 7.06
CA LEU A 68 8.78 13.14 7.21
C LEU A 68 8.85 11.64 6.97
N ARG A 69 8.32 10.86 7.90
CA ARG A 69 8.26 9.40 7.79
C ARG A 69 6.94 8.95 7.21
N ILE A 70 7.00 8.30 6.05
CA ILE A 70 5.80 7.75 5.40
C ILE A 70 5.92 6.23 5.32
N GLY A 71 4.89 5.54 5.81
CA GLY A 71 4.69 4.11 5.60
C GLY A 71 3.83 3.86 4.35
N ILE A 72 4.33 3.06 3.42
CA ILE A 72 3.61 2.65 2.20
C ILE A 72 3.43 1.15 2.23
N PHE A 73 2.18 0.68 2.14
CA PHE A 73 1.82 -0.71 2.36
C PHE A 73 1.04 -1.25 1.15
N GLY A 74 1.61 -2.26 0.47
CA GLY A 74 0.96 -3.01 -0.60
C GLY A 74 0.76 -4.47 -0.22
N GLY A 75 -0.09 -5.18 -0.96
CA GLY A 75 -0.28 -6.61 -0.79
C GLY A 75 -0.79 -7.02 0.61
N LEU A 76 -1.64 -6.22 1.24
CA LEU A 76 -2.41 -6.62 2.43
C LEU A 76 -3.41 -7.73 2.08
N HIS A 77 -4.01 -7.65 0.90
CA HIS A 77 -4.71 -8.75 0.27
C HIS A 77 -3.78 -9.36 -0.78
N GLY A 78 -3.57 -10.66 -0.73
CA GLY A 78 -2.56 -11.30 -1.56
C GLY A 78 -2.94 -11.42 -3.04
N ASP A 79 -4.21 -11.35 -3.39
CA ASP A 79 -4.73 -11.35 -4.76
C ASP A 79 -4.67 -9.98 -5.45
N GLU A 80 -4.33 -8.92 -4.72
CA GLU A 80 -4.19 -7.57 -5.25
C GLU A 80 -2.75 -7.28 -5.74
N GLU A 81 -2.31 -8.02 -6.74
CA GLU A 81 -0.93 -7.95 -7.25
C GLU A 81 -0.51 -6.56 -7.73
N ALA A 82 -1.45 -5.75 -8.26
CA ALA A 82 -1.16 -4.40 -8.73
C ALA A 82 -0.63 -3.50 -7.62
N SER A 83 -1.12 -3.65 -6.39
CA SER A 83 -0.66 -2.90 -5.21
C SER A 83 0.80 -3.22 -4.86
N VAL A 84 1.20 -4.48 -5.02
CA VAL A 84 2.58 -4.96 -4.83
C VAL A 84 3.50 -4.37 -5.89
N LEU A 85 3.14 -4.53 -7.15
CA LEU A 85 3.93 -4.06 -8.29
C LEU A 85 3.97 -2.52 -8.35
N GLY A 86 2.89 -1.85 -7.95
CA GLY A 86 2.84 -0.39 -7.83
C GLY A 86 3.85 0.15 -6.83
N ALA A 87 3.93 -0.47 -5.64
CA ALA A 87 4.93 -0.11 -4.63
C ALA A 87 6.37 -0.36 -5.11
N ILE A 88 6.62 -1.46 -5.82
CA ILE A 88 7.92 -1.80 -6.39
C ILE A 88 8.31 -0.79 -7.48
N THR A 89 7.41 -0.54 -8.46
CA THR A 89 7.65 0.41 -9.55
C THR A 89 7.89 1.83 -9.03
N PHE A 90 7.19 2.21 -7.95
CA PHE A 90 7.44 3.49 -7.29
C PHE A 90 8.86 3.58 -6.71
N LEU A 91 9.37 2.54 -6.03
CA LEU A 91 10.74 2.48 -5.54
C LEU A 91 11.77 2.54 -6.69
N GLU A 92 11.50 1.86 -7.81
CA GLU A 92 12.34 1.95 -9.01
C GLU A 92 12.39 3.38 -9.57
N HIS A 93 11.26 4.08 -9.54
CA HIS A 93 11.19 5.46 -9.99
C HIS A 93 11.95 6.40 -9.05
N LEU A 94 11.78 6.26 -7.76
CA LEU A 94 12.57 7.02 -6.77
C LEU A 94 14.08 6.77 -6.89
N HIS A 95 14.48 5.54 -7.22
CA HIS A 95 15.90 5.23 -7.46
C HIS A 95 16.47 6.00 -8.66
N ARG A 96 15.67 6.22 -9.72
CA ARG A 96 16.06 7.02 -10.90
C ARG A 96 16.00 8.53 -10.62
N ASP A 97 15.04 8.99 -9.82
CA ASP A 97 14.87 10.38 -9.43
C ASP A 97 14.66 10.51 -7.91
N PRO A 98 15.74 10.51 -7.11
CA PRO A 98 15.66 10.63 -5.66
C PRO A 98 15.03 11.95 -5.17
N GLU A 99 15.03 12.99 -6.00
CA GLU A 99 14.47 14.31 -5.66
C GLU A 99 12.95 14.27 -5.38
N LEU A 100 12.25 13.32 -5.95
CA LEU A 100 10.83 13.07 -5.65
C LEU A 100 10.59 12.77 -4.16
N ALA A 101 11.56 12.15 -3.49
CA ALA A 101 11.51 11.83 -2.06
C ALA A 101 12.28 12.84 -1.19
N ARG A 102 12.63 14.04 -1.69
CA ARG A 102 13.37 15.05 -0.90
C ARG A 102 12.64 15.35 0.41
N GLY A 103 13.33 15.21 1.54
CA GLY A 103 12.79 15.45 2.88
C GLY A 103 11.92 14.33 3.43
N TYR A 104 11.95 13.14 2.82
CA TYR A 104 11.22 11.96 3.27
C TYR A 104 12.13 10.79 3.63
N GLU A 105 11.74 10.05 4.66
CA GLU A 105 12.10 8.67 4.93
C GLU A 105 10.89 7.79 4.59
N LEU A 106 10.97 7.04 3.50
CA LEU A 106 9.86 6.20 3.02
C LEU A 106 10.10 4.75 3.43
N PHE A 107 9.22 4.18 4.23
CA PHE A 107 9.23 2.78 4.63
C PHE A 107 8.20 2.03 3.79
N VAL A 108 8.66 1.25 2.82
CA VAL A 108 7.79 0.58 1.86
C VAL A 108 7.73 -0.91 2.16
N TYR A 109 6.52 -1.42 2.32
CA TYR A 109 6.17 -2.82 2.57
C TYR A 109 5.39 -3.34 1.37
N PRO A 110 6.05 -3.80 0.30
CA PRO A 110 5.34 -4.14 -0.94
C PRO A 110 4.47 -5.38 -0.82
N VAL A 111 4.80 -6.32 0.10
CA VAL A 111 4.05 -7.56 0.31
C VAL A 111 3.78 -7.73 1.80
N CYS A 112 2.67 -7.19 2.29
CA CYS A 112 2.28 -7.29 3.70
C CYS A 112 1.71 -8.66 4.06
N ASN A 113 1.14 -9.39 3.09
CA ASN A 113 0.59 -10.74 3.23
C ASN A 113 1.36 -11.71 2.31
N PRO A 114 2.55 -12.17 2.70
CA PRO A 114 3.38 -13.02 1.85
C PRO A 114 2.74 -14.38 1.54
N THR A 115 1.94 -14.92 2.46
CA THR A 115 1.26 -16.20 2.26
C THR A 115 0.07 -16.07 1.31
N GLY A 116 -0.76 -15.05 1.48
CA GLY A 116 -1.85 -14.74 0.57
C GLY A 116 -1.35 -14.40 -0.84
N TYR A 117 -0.27 -13.62 -0.95
CA TYR A 117 0.35 -13.31 -2.22
C TYR A 117 0.82 -14.56 -2.96
N ALA A 118 1.50 -15.48 -2.26
CA ALA A 118 1.96 -16.72 -2.85
C ALA A 118 0.81 -17.61 -3.34
N ASP A 119 -0.30 -17.63 -2.63
CA ASP A 119 -1.47 -18.46 -2.91
C ASP A 119 -2.52 -17.77 -3.81
N ASP A 120 -2.28 -16.52 -4.24
CA ASP A 120 -3.21 -15.69 -5.03
C ASP A 120 -4.59 -15.61 -4.37
N THR A 121 -4.60 -15.22 -3.09
CA THR A 121 -5.82 -15.10 -2.27
C THR A 121 -5.81 -13.86 -1.40
N ARG A 122 -6.98 -13.29 -1.17
CA ARG A 122 -7.20 -12.18 -0.25
C ARG A 122 -6.70 -12.48 1.17
N TRP A 123 -6.86 -13.72 1.61
CA TRP A 123 -6.71 -14.16 2.99
C TRP A 123 -5.26 -14.49 3.35
N SER A 124 -4.91 -14.40 4.64
CA SER A 124 -3.69 -15.01 5.17
C SER A 124 -3.74 -16.54 5.06
N ARG A 125 -2.63 -17.23 5.35
CA ARG A 125 -2.59 -18.69 5.43
C ARG A 125 -3.64 -19.27 6.37
N ASN A 126 -4.01 -18.55 7.41
CA ASN A 126 -4.99 -18.96 8.41
C ASN A 126 -6.44 -18.63 7.99
N GLY A 127 -6.65 -18.14 6.77
CA GLY A 127 -7.98 -17.78 6.26
C GLY A 127 -8.54 -16.48 6.87
N VAL A 128 -7.67 -15.57 7.29
CA VAL A 128 -8.03 -14.31 7.96
C VAL A 128 -7.81 -13.13 7.01
N ASP A 129 -8.78 -12.21 6.93
CA ASP A 129 -8.61 -10.90 6.28
C ASP A 129 -7.74 -10.02 7.17
N LEU A 130 -6.45 -9.87 6.80
CA LEU A 130 -5.49 -9.08 7.59
C LEU A 130 -5.93 -7.62 7.73
N ASN A 131 -6.58 -7.05 6.69
CA ASN A 131 -7.06 -5.66 6.73
C ASN A 131 -8.37 -5.48 7.51
N ARG A 132 -8.65 -6.40 8.45
CA ARG A 132 -9.72 -6.33 9.46
C ARG A 132 -9.19 -6.65 10.87
N GLN A 133 -7.85 -6.81 11.03
CA GLN A 133 -7.23 -7.30 12.26
C GLN A 133 -6.42 -6.25 13.02
N PHE A 134 -6.14 -5.08 12.45
CA PHE A 134 -5.33 -4.04 13.12
C PHE A 134 -6.00 -3.54 14.41
N TRP A 135 -5.22 -3.45 15.45
CA TRP A 135 -5.60 -2.98 16.81
C TRP A 135 -6.73 -3.81 17.45
N ARG A 136 -6.73 -5.13 17.18
CA ARG A 136 -7.71 -6.09 17.69
C ARG A 136 -7.07 -7.27 18.41
N ASP A 137 -5.88 -7.09 18.97
CA ASP A 137 -5.11 -8.14 19.64
C ASP A 137 -4.94 -9.40 18.78
N SER A 138 -4.69 -9.19 17.48
CA SER A 138 -4.55 -10.28 16.53
C SER A 138 -3.30 -11.10 16.78
N ALA A 139 -3.42 -12.43 16.65
CA ALA A 139 -2.30 -13.36 16.72
C ALA A 139 -1.65 -13.63 15.33
N GLU A 140 -2.21 -13.06 14.25
CA GLU A 140 -1.62 -13.20 12.90
C GLU A 140 -0.22 -12.60 12.88
N PRO A 141 0.82 -13.36 12.51
CA PRO A 141 2.20 -12.89 12.60
C PRO A 141 2.47 -11.66 11.73
N GLU A 142 1.81 -11.54 10.57
CA GLU A 142 1.88 -10.36 9.71
C GLU A 142 1.39 -9.11 10.44
N ILE A 143 0.25 -9.19 11.13
CA ILE A 143 -0.32 -8.08 11.89
C ILE A 143 0.60 -7.69 13.04
N VAL A 144 1.08 -8.66 13.81
CA VAL A 144 2.02 -8.40 14.92
C VAL A 144 3.28 -7.67 14.42
N LEU A 145 3.83 -8.08 13.27
CA LEU A 145 4.99 -7.43 12.67
C LEU A 145 4.67 -5.98 12.24
N LEU A 146 3.56 -5.79 11.53
CA LEU A 146 3.17 -4.48 10.99
C LEU A 146 2.79 -3.49 12.11
N GLU A 147 2.02 -3.92 13.13
CA GLU A 147 1.68 -3.08 14.29
C GLU A 147 2.92 -2.63 15.05
N ARG A 148 3.93 -3.51 15.24
CA ARG A 148 5.22 -3.11 15.82
C ARG A 148 5.91 -2.02 15.00
N GLN A 149 5.86 -2.09 13.66
CA GLN A 149 6.42 -1.05 12.81
C GLN A 149 5.66 0.27 12.95
N LEU A 150 4.32 0.22 12.94
CA LEU A 150 3.46 1.38 13.13
C LEU A 150 3.74 2.09 14.46
N VAL A 151 3.91 1.33 15.55
CA VAL A 151 4.25 1.88 16.88
C VAL A 151 5.66 2.46 16.91
N ASN A 152 6.66 1.70 16.43
CA ASN A 152 8.06 2.08 16.59
C ASN A 152 8.49 3.24 15.70
N LEU A 153 7.90 3.36 14.50
CA LEU A 153 8.28 4.39 13.53
C LEU A 153 7.42 5.65 13.66
N ALA A 154 6.23 5.54 14.25
CA ALA A 154 5.32 6.66 14.48
C ALA A 154 5.20 7.56 13.23
N PHE A 155 4.76 6.98 12.11
CA PHE A 155 4.70 7.63 10.81
C PHE A 155 3.95 8.96 10.82
N ASP A 156 4.42 9.94 10.06
CA ASP A 156 3.71 11.18 9.76
C ASP A 156 2.61 10.96 8.70
N GLY A 157 2.75 9.91 7.89
CA GLY A 157 1.76 9.48 6.92
C GLY A 157 1.78 7.98 6.67
N ILE A 158 0.60 7.43 6.39
CA ILE A 158 0.37 6.03 6.06
C ILE A 158 -0.43 5.98 4.78
N VAL A 159 0.08 5.25 3.78
CA VAL A 159 -0.61 5.02 2.51
C VAL A 159 -0.75 3.52 2.28
N ALA A 160 -1.97 3.03 2.20
CA ALA A 160 -2.29 1.66 1.83
C ALA A 160 -2.71 1.60 0.36
N LEU A 161 -2.12 0.67 -0.40
CA LEU A 161 -2.43 0.43 -1.80
C LEU A 161 -3.28 -0.82 -1.92
N HIS A 162 -4.40 -0.70 -2.61
CA HIS A 162 -5.36 -1.77 -2.81
C HIS A 162 -5.89 -1.82 -4.25
N SER A 163 -6.59 -2.90 -4.57
CA SER A 163 -7.34 -3.05 -5.82
C SER A 163 -8.69 -3.69 -5.52
N ASP A 164 -9.77 -3.08 -6.01
CA ASP A 164 -11.14 -3.53 -5.78
C ASP A 164 -11.72 -4.18 -7.05
N ASP A 165 -12.19 -5.41 -6.95
CA ASP A 165 -12.80 -6.17 -8.05
C ASP A 165 -14.27 -5.77 -8.33
N THR A 166 -14.87 -4.96 -7.46
CA THR A 166 -16.23 -4.45 -7.58
C THR A 166 -16.31 -3.04 -8.15
N SER A 167 -15.20 -2.28 -8.12
CA SER A 167 -15.15 -0.92 -8.65
C SER A 167 -14.69 -0.87 -10.10
N GLY A 168 -15.39 -0.07 -10.91
CA GLY A 168 -15.00 0.23 -12.30
C GLY A 168 -14.01 1.39 -12.45
N GLY A 169 -13.60 2.05 -11.37
CA GLY A 169 -12.73 3.22 -11.40
C GLY A 169 -11.95 3.45 -10.12
N LEU A 170 -11.00 4.40 -10.18
CA LEU A 170 -10.17 4.82 -9.07
C LEU A 170 -11.00 5.46 -7.96
N TYR A 171 -10.65 5.15 -6.71
CA TYR A 171 -11.20 5.83 -5.54
C TYR A 171 -10.25 5.75 -4.35
N GLY A 172 -10.62 6.36 -3.22
CA GLY A 172 -9.79 6.27 -2.03
C GLY A 172 -10.51 6.72 -0.77
N PHE A 173 -9.90 6.36 0.36
CA PHE A 173 -10.36 6.74 1.69
C PHE A 173 -9.39 7.74 2.30
N VAL A 174 -9.91 8.78 2.94
CA VAL A 174 -9.14 9.75 3.71
C VAL A 174 -10.05 10.44 4.73
N LYS A 175 -9.48 10.86 5.86
CA LYS A 175 -10.23 11.61 6.88
C LYS A 175 -9.74 13.05 6.96
N GLY A 176 -10.70 14.00 6.98
CA GLY A 176 -10.44 15.42 7.14
C GLY A 176 -10.41 16.20 5.83
N HIS A 177 -11.10 17.36 5.85
CA HIS A 177 -11.32 18.19 4.66
C HIS A 177 -10.02 18.68 3.99
N ALA A 178 -9.04 19.10 4.78
CA ALA A 178 -7.77 19.57 4.24
C ALA A 178 -7.02 18.46 3.47
N LEU A 179 -6.94 17.25 4.05
CA LEU A 179 -6.28 16.10 3.41
C LEU A 179 -7.05 15.61 2.18
N THR A 180 -8.38 15.64 2.23
CA THR A 180 -9.23 15.35 1.07
C THR A 180 -8.90 16.28 -0.09
N ARG A 181 -9.03 17.59 0.14
CA ARG A 181 -8.89 18.60 -0.91
C ARG A 181 -7.46 18.75 -1.43
N HIS A 182 -6.47 18.69 -0.54
CA HIS A 182 -5.09 19.07 -0.89
C HIS A 182 -4.18 17.88 -1.15
N VAL A 183 -4.58 16.65 -0.84
CA VAL A 183 -3.75 15.46 -1.02
C VAL A 183 -4.44 14.38 -1.85
N LEU A 184 -5.55 13.78 -1.39
CA LEU A 184 -6.16 12.64 -2.09
C LEU A 184 -6.82 13.07 -3.41
N GLU A 185 -7.53 14.20 -3.43
CA GLU A 185 -8.18 14.68 -4.65
C GLU A 185 -7.17 14.94 -5.79
N PRO A 186 -6.05 15.66 -5.59
CA PRO A 186 -5.00 15.76 -6.59
C PRO A 186 -4.37 14.42 -7.00
N ALA A 187 -4.22 13.47 -6.05
CA ALA A 187 -3.67 12.15 -6.36
C ALA A 187 -4.60 11.35 -7.28
N LEU A 188 -5.91 11.37 -7.02
CA LEU A 188 -6.92 10.78 -7.91
C LEU A 188 -6.89 11.45 -9.30
N ALA A 189 -6.88 12.78 -9.36
CA ALA A 189 -6.82 13.54 -10.61
C ALA A 189 -5.55 13.21 -11.41
N ARG A 190 -4.41 13.00 -10.74
CA ARG A 190 -3.16 12.60 -11.40
C ARG A 190 -3.24 11.19 -11.99
N ALA A 191 -3.86 10.25 -11.25
CA ALA A 191 -4.03 8.86 -11.69
C ALA A 191 -5.09 8.70 -12.79
N GLU A 192 -6.03 9.65 -12.93
CA GLU A 192 -7.00 9.67 -14.04
C GLU A 192 -6.35 9.76 -15.42
N ALA A 193 -5.07 10.12 -15.50
CA ALA A 193 -4.33 10.06 -16.76
C ALA A 193 -4.25 8.63 -17.35
N VAL A 194 -4.46 7.58 -16.54
CA VAL A 194 -4.31 6.19 -16.98
C VAL A 194 -5.54 5.32 -16.71
N LEU A 195 -6.32 5.59 -15.68
CA LEU A 195 -7.55 4.84 -15.34
C LEU A 195 -8.66 5.82 -14.95
N PRO A 196 -9.92 5.55 -15.30
CA PRO A 196 -11.01 6.43 -14.94
C PRO A 196 -11.23 6.47 -13.42
N ARG A 197 -11.66 7.61 -12.89
CA ARG A 197 -12.13 7.76 -11.52
C ARG A 197 -13.54 7.18 -11.38
N ASN A 198 -13.85 6.66 -10.23
CA ASN A 198 -15.21 6.24 -9.88
C ASN A 198 -16.01 7.45 -9.36
N TYR A 199 -17.07 7.82 -10.08
CA TYR A 199 -17.95 8.94 -9.75
C TYR A 199 -19.27 8.49 -9.13
N ASP A 200 -19.41 7.21 -8.79
CA ASP A 200 -20.62 6.70 -8.13
C ASP A 200 -20.78 7.34 -6.75
N LYS A 201 -22.02 7.60 -6.37
CA LYS A 201 -22.34 8.18 -5.06
C LYS A 201 -22.23 7.17 -3.90
N SER A 202 -22.13 5.90 -4.23
CA SER A 202 -21.90 4.81 -3.28
C SER A 202 -20.87 3.87 -3.84
N ILE A 203 -19.74 3.70 -3.14
CA ILE A 203 -18.65 2.83 -3.48
C ILE A 203 -18.35 1.98 -2.25
N ASP A 204 -18.19 0.66 -2.42
CA ASP A 204 -17.90 -0.28 -1.33
C ASP A 204 -18.84 -0.13 -0.11
N ASN A 205 -20.14 0.12 -0.37
CA ASN A 205 -21.19 0.39 0.60
C ASN A 205 -21.04 1.68 1.43
N PHE A 206 -20.12 2.57 1.09
CA PHE A 206 -19.97 3.89 1.69
C PHE A 206 -20.49 4.98 0.78
N GLN A 207 -20.93 6.10 1.37
CA GLN A 207 -21.12 7.32 0.61
C GLN A 207 -19.79 7.82 0.07
N ALA A 208 -19.77 8.13 -1.22
CA ALA A 208 -18.61 8.67 -1.89
C ALA A 208 -18.95 10.00 -2.58
N ASN A 209 -17.96 10.87 -2.63
CA ASN A 209 -18.01 12.10 -3.41
C ASN A 209 -16.84 12.14 -4.35
N GLU A 210 -17.09 12.02 -5.67
CA GLU A 210 -16.05 12.01 -6.68
C GLU A 210 -14.91 11.03 -6.37
N GLY A 211 -15.25 9.77 -6.03
CA GLY A 211 -14.27 8.74 -5.69
C GLY A 211 -13.62 8.89 -4.32
N ILE A 212 -14.06 9.82 -3.48
CA ILE A 212 -13.51 10.03 -2.14
C ILE A 212 -14.48 9.59 -1.08
N ILE A 213 -14.00 8.80 -0.12
CA ILE A 213 -14.75 8.27 1.02
C ILE A 213 -14.06 8.78 2.29
N ASP A 214 -14.81 9.41 3.20
CA ASP A 214 -14.33 9.99 4.46
C ASP A 214 -14.59 9.12 5.70
N THR A 215 -15.21 7.98 5.49
CA THR A 215 -15.47 6.93 6.50
C THR A 215 -14.69 5.68 6.15
N GLY A 216 -14.83 4.60 6.90
CA GLY A 216 -14.11 3.36 6.58
C GLY A 216 -14.42 2.22 7.53
N TYR A 217 -13.90 1.05 7.20
CA TYR A 217 -14.02 -0.16 8.02
C TYR A 217 -13.20 -0.08 9.30
N ALA A 218 -13.66 -0.77 10.33
CA ALA A 218 -12.88 -0.96 11.55
C ALA A 218 -11.86 -2.11 11.37
N GLY A 219 -10.70 -1.98 12.03
CA GLY A 219 -9.64 -2.99 11.96
C GLY A 219 -8.80 -2.95 10.68
N VAL A 220 -8.93 -1.88 9.88
CA VAL A 220 -8.04 -1.64 8.74
C VAL A 220 -6.68 -1.09 9.18
N LEU A 221 -5.69 -1.18 8.30
CA LEU A 221 -4.40 -0.56 8.50
C LEU A 221 -4.58 0.92 8.84
N SER A 222 -4.05 1.32 9.98
CA SER A 222 -4.10 2.69 10.48
C SER A 222 -3.01 2.93 11.52
N ALA A 223 -2.76 4.18 11.88
CA ALA A 223 -1.86 4.53 12.96
C ALA A 223 -2.33 3.98 14.33
N PRO A 224 -1.39 3.78 15.26
CA PRO A 224 -1.74 3.41 16.63
C PRO A 224 -2.83 4.33 17.19
N PRO A 225 -3.85 3.78 17.90
CA PRO A 225 -4.92 4.62 18.46
C PRO A 225 -4.43 5.74 19.39
N ALA A 226 -3.30 5.51 20.07
CA ALA A 226 -2.70 6.46 21.00
C ALA A 226 -1.76 7.49 20.31
N GLN A 227 -1.51 7.38 19.01
CA GLN A 227 -0.59 8.28 18.32
C GLN A 227 -1.21 9.67 18.13
N HIS A 228 -0.51 10.70 18.61
CA HIS A 228 -0.85 12.10 18.41
C HIS A 228 0.41 12.92 18.09
N PRO A 229 0.34 13.87 17.13
CA PRO A 229 -0.82 14.13 16.26
C PRO A 229 -1.15 12.94 15.38
N ARG A 230 -2.41 12.88 14.90
CA ARG A 230 -2.82 11.84 13.94
C ARG A 230 -2.09 12.07 12.63
N PRO A 231 -1.50 11.02 12.03
CA PRO A 231 -0.83 11.13 10.74
C PRO A 231 -1.84 11.30 9.58
N LEU A 232 -1.33 11.63 8.40
CA LEU A 232 -2.04 11.38 7.15
C LEU A 232 -2.36 9.90 7.03
N GLU A 233 -3.60 9.54 6.74
CA GLU A 233 -4.01 8.16 6.43
C GLU A 233 -4.78 8.15 5.12
N ILE A 234 -4.24 7.47 4.11
CA ILE A 234 -4.87 7.30 2.79
C ILE A 234 -4.92 5.81 2.43
N VAL A 235 -6.06 5.36 1.95
CA VAL A 235 -6.19 4.12 1.17
C VAL A 235 -6.46 4.53 -0.27
N PHE A 236 -5.67 4.02 -1.20
CA PHE A 236 -5.82 4.27 -2.64
C PHE A 236 -6.17 2.98 -3.35
N GLU A 237 -7.27 2.98 -4.07
CA GLU A 237 -7.88 1.82 -4.72
C GLU A 237 -7.84 1.94 -6.25
N THR A 238 -7.37 0.90 -6.90
CA THR A 238 -7.47 0.75 -8.35
C THR A 238 -8.54 -0.28 -8.73
N PRO A 239 -9.20 -0.16 -9.90
CA PRO A 239 -10.14 -1.18 -10.37
C PRO A 239 -9.38 -2.46 -10.77
N GLN A 240 -9.53 -3.53 -9.99
CA GLN A 240 -8.76 -4.78 -10.10
C GLN A 240 -8.92 -5.49 -11.46
N LEU A 241 -10.06 -5.31 -12.12
CA LEU A 241 -10.33 -5.92 -13.43
C LEU A 241 -9.72 -5.13 -14.60
N SER A 242 -9.10 -3.99 -14.34
CA SER A 242 -8.39 -3.22 -15.36
C SER A 242 -7.02 -3.83 -15.72
N PRO A 243 -6.44 -3.49 -16.87
CA PRO A 243 -5.11 -3.97 -17.24
C PRO A 243 -4.08 -3.69 -16.15
N MET A 244 -3.29 -4.71 -15.77
CA MET A 244 -2.32 -4.67 -14.69
C MET A 244 -1.35 -3.50 -14.79
N ASN A 245 -0.81 -3.25 -15.97
CA ASN A 245 0.13 -2.16 -16.20
C ASN A 245 -0.47 -0.76 -15.93
N LEU A 246 -1.76 -0.58 -16.16
CA LEU A 246 -2.45 0.68 -15.87
C LEU A 246 -2.73 0.85 -14.38
N GLN A 247 -3.06 -0.22 -13.67
CA GLN A 247 -3.21 -0.20 -12.22
C GLN A 247 -1.88 0.13 -11.52
N VAL A 248 -0.80 -0.52 -11.94
CA VAL A 248 0.56 -0.27 -11.44
C VAL A 248 0.97 1.19 -11.65
N GLU A 249 0.71 1.72 -12.85
CA GLU A 249 1.02 3.12 -13.16
C GLU A 249 0.15 4.10 -12.37
N ALA A 250 -1.14 3.78 -12.14
CA ALA A 250 -2.02 4.58 -11.31
C ALA A 250 -1.52 4.67 -9.85
N HIS A 251 -1.09 3.55 -9.26
CA HIS A 251 -0.48 3.53 -7.93
C HIS A 251 0.78 4.40 -7.87
N ARG A 252 1.66 4.29 -8.87
CA ARG A 252 2.89 5.08 -8.94
C ARG A 252 2.59 6.58 -9.01
N LEU A 253 1.70 6.99 -9.92
CA LEU A 253 1.31 8.39 -10.10
C LEU A 253 0.64 8.96 -8.84
N ALA A 254 -0.23 8.20 -8.19
CA ALA A 254 -0.87 8.60 -6.95
C ALA A 254 0.15 8.79 -5.83
N LEU A 255 1.10 7.88 -5.64
CA LEU A 255 2.13 7.98 -4.61
C LEU A 255 3.01 9.23 -4.80
N GLU A 256 3.43 9.53 -6.03
CA GLU A 256 4.21 10.72 -6.33
C GLU A 256 3.45 12.00 -5.98
N GLU A 257 2.18 12.08 -6.37
CA GLU A 257 1.35 13.24 -6.09
C GLU A 257 1.06 13.38 -4.59
N ILE A 258 0.80 12.26 -3.87
CA ILE A 258 0.63 12.27 -2.42
C ILE A 258 1.86 12.87 -1.72
N LEU A 259 3.07 12.44 -2.08
CA LEU A 259 4.29 13.00 -1.48
C LEU A 259 4.45 14.50 -1.79
N LEU A 260 4.23 14.88 -3.03
CA LEU A 260 4.32 16.28 -3.45
C LEU A 260 3.35 17.16 -2.66
N ARG A 261 2.08 16.75 -2.57
CA ARG A 261 1.03 17.51 -1.90
C ARG A 261 1.17 17.52 -0.38
N PHE A 262 1.52 16.40 0.21
CA PHE A 262 1.69 16.33 1.66
C PHE A 262 2.82 17.24 2.14
N ARG A 263 3.93 17.29 1.41
CA ARG A 263 5.02 18.24 1.69
C ARG A 263 4.56 19.69 1.63
N ALA A 264 3.76 20.04 0.62
CA ALA A 264 3.22 21.39 0.49
C ALA A 264 2.33 21.76 1.69
N VAL A 265 1.41 20.86 2.09
CA VAL A 265 0.54 21.06 3.26
C VAL A 265 1.34 21.27 4.54
N ILE A 266 2.39 20.47 4.78
CA ILE A 266 3.24 20.60 5.97
C ILE A 266 4.02 21.93 5.93
N SER A 267 4.58 22.31 4.77
CA SER A 267 5.31 23.56 4.62
C SER A 267 4.42 24.80 4.86
N GLU A 268 3.20 24.78 4.35
CA GLU A 268 2.23 25.85 4.59
C GLU A 268 1.85 25.94 6.08
N ALA A 269 1.63 24.78 6.74
CA ALA A 269 1.30 24.76 8.16
C ALA A 269 2.43 25.30 9.06
N GLN A 270 3.68 25.12 8.66
CA GLN A 270 4.84 25.65 9.40
C GLN A 270 5.09 27.15 9.18
N SER A 271 4.47 27.74 8.17
CA SER A 271 4.60 29.17 7.83
C SER A 271 3.54 30.06 8.51
N ILE A 272 2.58 29.47 9.22
CA ILE A 272 1.53 30.14 9.99
C ILE A 272 1.94 30.21 11.48
#